data_1606a488740fa3c7c753447e33f45bf4
#
_entry.id   1606a488740fa3c7c753447e33f45bf4
#
_cell.length_a   1.000
_cell.length_b   1.000
_cell.length_c   1.000
_cell.angle_alpha   90.00
_cell.angle_beta   90.00
_cell.angle_gamma   90.00
#
_symmetry.space_group_name_H-M   'P 1'
#
loop_
_entity.id
_entity.type
_entity.pdbx_description
1 polymer ?
#
loop_
_entity_poly.entity_id
_entity_poly.type
_entity_poly.pdbx_seq_one_letter_code
_entity_poly.pdbx_strand_id
1 'polypeptide(L)'
;MINIKNKFNHEKIDIGYKDLDAETTDSGRTYSTPDGKSYPSVTTVLSILNEHIIQAWRDRVGEEEANRISGKASNRGTRVHSIVEKYLNNEDTTKALPHIRQSLENLKPVLDDHIGTIFGLEVPLYSNHLGVAGRCDCIAQYNGVPSIIDF
;
A
#
# COMPACT_ATOMS: atom_id res chain seq x y z
N MET A 1 27.37 -15.48 -6.10
CA MET A 1 25.91 -15.65 -5.90
C MET A 1 25.60 -15.34 -4.45
N ILE A 2 24.90 -14.26 -4.21
CA ILE A 2 24.40 -13.96 -2.84
C ILE A 2 23.24 -14.92 -2.64
N ASN A 3 23.41 -15.87 -1.72
CA ASN A 3 22.38 -16.82 -1.34
C ASN A 3 21.36 -16.01 -0.51
N ILE A 4 20.32 -15.46 -1.16
CA ILE A 4 19.20 -14.82 -0.49
C ILE A 4 18.44 -15.97 0.18
N LYS A 5 18.78 -16.28 1.43
CA LYS A 5 17.96 -17.15 2.25
C LYS A 5 16.56 -16.52 2.29
N ASN A 6 15.53 -17.27 1.88
CA ASN A 6 14.13 -16.84 2.04
C ASN A 6 13.91 -16.47 3.50
N LYS A 7 13.85 -15.17 3.77
CA LYS A 7 13.76 -14.63 5.12
C LYS A 7 12.31 -14.71 5.63
N PHE A 8 11.37 -14.41 4.74
CA PHE A 8 9.95 -14.46 5.06
C PHE A 8 9.31 -15.71 4.46
N ASN A 9 8.48 -16.39 5.27
CA ASN A 9 7.65 -17.49 4.81
C ASN A 9 6.36 -16.95 4.19
N HIS A 10 5.91 -17.57 3.08
CA HIS A 10 4.69 -17.19 2.36
C HIS A 10 3.71 -18.34 2.33
N GLU A 11 2.48 -18.10 2.80
CA GLU A 11 1.35 -19.01 2.72
C GLU A 11 0.16 -18.26 2.09
N LYS A 12 0.12 -18.22 0.77
CA LYS A 12 -0.87 -17.43 0.02
C LYS A 12 -2.30 -17.87 0.34
N ILE A 13 -3.13 -16.92 0.79
CA ILE A 13 -4.57 -17.14 0.97
C ILE A 13 -5.28 -17.08 -0.39
N ASP A 14 -6.33 -17.91 -0.54
CA ASP A 14 -7.27 -17.81 -1.64
C ASP A 14 -8.46 -16.93 -1.21
N ILE A 15 -8.60 -15.78 -1.87
CA ILE A 15 -9.70 -14.84 -1.63
C ILE A 15 -10.88 -15.05 -2.59
N GLY A 16 -10.82 -16.11 -3.44
CA GLY A 16 -11.87 -16.46 -4.39
C GLY A 16 -11.88 -15.65 -5.69
N TYR A 17 -10.97 -14.71 -5.88
CA TYR A 17 -10.78 -13.93 -7.11
C TYR A 17 -9.31 -13.52 -7.27
N LYS A 18 -8.93 -13.12 -8.49
CA LYS A 18 -7.53 -12.85 -8.83
C LYS A 18 -7.12 -11.41 -8.54
N ASP A 19 -7.96 -10.47 -8.96
CA ASP A 19 -7.75 -9.03 -8.81
C ASP A 19 -9.11 -8.31 -8.93
N LEU A 20 -9.12 -7.00 -8.65
CA LEU A 20 -10.24 -6.10 -8.87
C LEU A 20 -9.84 -5.06 -9.91
N ASP A 21 -10.67 -4.90 -10.94
CA ASP A 21 -10.47 -3.85 -11.93
C ASP A 21 -10.67 -2.48 -11.28
N ALA A 22 -9.71 -1.58 -11.51
CA ALA A 22 -9.73 -0.24 -10.92
C ALA A 22 -9.79 0.82 -12.01
N GLU A 23 -10.66 1.81 -11.83
CA GLU A 23 -10.74 3.02 -12.65
C GLU A 23 -10.49 4.24 -11.76
N THR A 24 -9.67 5.17 -12.25
CA THR A 24 -9.40 6.43 -11.56
C THR A 24 -9.89 7.60 -12.40
N THR A 25 -10.78 8.40 -11.84
CA THR A 25 -11.34 9.61 -12.43
C THR A 25 -11.05 10.82 -11.53
N ASP A 26 -11.47 12.01 -11.94
CA ASP A 26 -11.35 13.23 -11.13
C ASP A 26 -12.11 13.12 -9.79
N SER A 27 -13.15 12.29 -9.73
CA SER A 27 -13.93 12.02 -8.51
C SER A 27 -13.33 10.96 -7.60
N GLY A 28 -12.20 10.36 -7.98
CA GLY A 28 -11.48 9.35 -7.20
C GLY A 28 -11.37 7.99 -7.89
N ARG A 29 -10.91 7.01 -7.15
CA ARG A 29 -10.74 5.63 -7.63
C ARG A 29 -11.93 4.78 -7.24
N THR A 30 -12.43 3.98 -8.19
CA THR A 30 -13.45 2.95 -8.01
C THR A 30 -12.90 1.59 -8.39
N TYR A 31 -13.47 0.53 -7.80
CA TYR A 31 -13.15 -0.86 -8.10
C TYR A 31 -14.41 -1.61 -8.52
N SER A 32 -14.28 -2.44 -9.56
CA SER A 32 -15.33 -3.37 -9.98
C SER A 32 -15.11 -4.72 -9.28
N THR A 33 -16.17 -5.23 -8.65
CA THR A 33 -16.16 -6.49 -7.91
C THR A 33 -16.55 -7.67 -8.80
N PRO A 34 -16.17 -8.92 -8.44
CA PRO A 34 -16.55 -10.11 -9.21
C PRO A 34 -18.06 -10.32 -9.37
N ASP A 35 -18.85 -9.82 -8.43
CA ASP A 35 -20.33 -9.86 -8.47
C ASP A 35 -20.97 -8.68 -9.23
N GLY A 36 -20.15 -7.91 -9.98
CA GLY A 36 -20.62 -6.87 -10.90
C GLY A 36 -20.99 -5.54 -10.24
N LYS A 37 -20.58 -5.31 -8.99
CA LYS A 37 -20.78 -4.03 -8.31
C LYS A 37 -19.56 -3.12 -8.51
N SER A 38 -19.75 -1.82 -8.31
CA SER A 38 -18.68 -0.82 -8.32
C SER A 38 -18.65 -0.10 -6.98
N TYR A 39 -17.48 -0.07 -6.36
CA TYR A 39 -17.26 0.57 -5.05
C TYR A 39 -16.15 1.60 -5.09
N PRO A 40 -16.31 2.73 -4.39
CA PRO A 40 -15.20 3.67 -4.21
C PRO A 40 -14.06 3.03 -3.43
N SER A 41 -12.84 3.49 -3.69
CA SER A 41 -11.70 3.06 -2.88
C SER A 41 -11.80 3.60 -1.44
N VAL A 42 -11.26 2.84 -0.49
CA VAL A 42 -11.15 3.28 0.91
C VAL A 42 -10.46 4.63 0.99
N THR A 43 -9.38 4.84 0.24
CA THR A 43 -8.65 6.11 0.20
C THR A 43 -9.48 7.27 -0.37
N THR A 44 -10.33 7.01 -1.37
CA THR A 44 -11.28 8.00 -1.90
C THR A 44 -12.29 8.42 -0.82
N VAL A 45 -12.87 7.46 -0.09
CA VAL A 45 -13.81 7.77 1.01
C VAL A 45 -13.12 8.55 2.12
N LEU A 46 -11.93 8.12 2.55
CA LEU A 46 -11.17 8.79 3.61
C LEU A 46 -10.69 10.20 3.21
N SER A 47 -10.45 10.45 1.92
CA SER A 47 -10.03 11.77 1.45
C SER A 47 -11.10 12.86 1.71
N ILE A 48 -12.38 12.49 1.70
CA ILE A 48 -13.49 13.41 1.99
C ILE A 48 -13.37 13.97 3.42
N LEU A 49 -12.92 13.16 4.36
CA LEU A 49 -12.77 13.58 5.77
C LEU A 49 -11.68 14.65 5.95
N ASN A 50 -10.68 14.64 5.09
CA ASN A 50 -9.53 15.54 5.18
C ASN A 50 -9.55 16.68 4.15
N GLU A 51 -10.58 16.76 3.31
CA GLU A 51 -10.65 17.72 2.20
C GLU A 51 -10.46 19.16 2.67
N HIS A 52 -11.15 19.56 3.73
CA HIS A 52 -11.05 20.92 4.30
C HIS A 52 -9.64 21.24 4.85
N ILE A 53 -8.95 20.24 5.42
CA ILE A 53 -7.59 20.41 5.95
C ILE A 53 -6.60 20.57 4.80
N ILE A 54 -6.74 19.74 3.77
CA ILE A 54 -5.91 19.79 2.58
C ILE A 54 -6.12 21.11 1.84
N GLN A 55 -7.38 21.56 1.69
CA GLN A 55 -7.69 22.84 1.04
C GLN A 55 -7.09 24.02 1.80
N ALA A 56 -7.25 24.09 3.12
CA ALA A 56 -6.66 25.14 3.93
C ALA A 56 -5.12 25.14 3.88
N TRP A 57 -4.49 23.98 3.77
CA TRP A 57 -3.04 23.88 3.54
C TRP A 57 -2.65 24.40 2.13
N ARG A 58 -3.40 24.00 1.10
CA ARG A 58 -3.17 24.46 -0.29
C ARG A 58 -3.29 25.98 -0.42
N ASP A 59 -4.32 26.56 0.21
CA ASP A 59 -4.54 28.01 0.23
C ASP A 59 -3.37 28.75 0.91
N ARG A 60 -2.78 28.16 1.94
CA ARG A 60 -1.65 28.76 2.68
C ARG A 60 -0.32 28.70 1.90
N VAL A 61 -0.03 27.57 1.24
CA VAL A 61 1.27 27.38 0.55
C VAL A 61 1.26 27.79 -0.92
N GLY A 62 0.08 27.93 -1.52
CA GLY A 62 -0.14 28.19 -2.93
C GLY A 62 -0.23 26.90 -3.76
N GLU A 63 -1.01 26.98 -4.83
CA GLU A 63 -1.38 25.82 -5.67
C GLU A 63 -0.16 25.12 -6.30
N GLU A 64 0.77 25.89 -6.86
CA GLU A 64 1.97 25.38 -7.52
C GLU A 64 2.87 24.62 -6.53
N GLU A 65 3.11 25.22 -5.36
CA GLU A 65 3.95 24.63 -4.33
C GLU A 65 3.27 23.40 -3.71
N ALA A 66 1.96 23.45 -3.49
CA ALA A 66 1.19 22.31 -3.01
C ALA A 66 1.28 21.12 -3.99
N ASN A 67 1.14 21.37 -5.29
CA ASN A 67 1.27 20.33 -6.31
C ASN A 67 2.69 19.75 -6.36
N ARG A 68 3.71 20.58 -6.22
CA ARG A 68 5.11 20.15 -6.17
C ARG A 68 5.40 19.26 -4.96
N ILE A 69 4.93 19.66 -3.79
CA ILE A 69 5.11 18.88 -2.54
C ILE A 69 4.36 17.56 -2.62
N SER A 70 3.08 17.60 -3.01
CA SER A 70 2.23 16.40 -3.13
C SER A 70 2.80 15.41 -4.14
N GLY A 71 3.25 15.88 -5.29
CA GLY A 71 3.86 15.04 -6.33
C GLY A 71 5.14 14.35 -5.84
N LYS A 72 6.02 15.07 -5.13
CA LYS A 72 7.23 14.48 -4.54
C LYS A 72 6.90 13.44 -3.46
N ALA A 73 5.94 13.75 -2.59
CA ALA A 73 5.52 12.84 -1.52
C ALA A 73 4.91 11.56 -2.10
N SER A 74 4.00 11.68 -3.08
CA SER A 74 3.38 10.53 -3.76
C SER A 74 4.43 9.65 -4.46
N ASN A 75 5.34 10.25 -5.24
CA ASN A 75 6.40 9.49 -5.91
C ASN A 75 7.33 8.77 -4.93
N ARG A 76 7.67 9.41 -3.81
CA ARG A 76 8.47 8.77 -2.76
C ARG A 76 7.71 7.64 -2.11
N GLY A 77 6.45 7.85 -1.74
CA GLY A 77 5.57 6.85 -1.13
C GLY A 77 5.50 5.58 -2.00
N THR A 78 5.15 5.72 -3.28
CA THR A 78 5.08 4.60 -4.23
C THR A 78 6.39 3.80 -4.29
N ARG A 79 7.54 4.48 -4.29
CA ARG A 79 8.85 3.81 -4.34
C ARG A 79 9.19 3.10 -3.03
N VAL A 80 8.81 3.67 -1.88
CA VAL A 80 9.01 3.03 -0.57
C VAL A 80 8.12 1.80 -0.45
N HIS A 81 6.84 1.88 -0.79
CA HIS A 81 5.96 0.70 -0.83
C HIS A 81 6.54 -0.40 -1.73
N SER A 82 6.97 -0.06 -2.94
CA SER A 82 7.55 -1.04 -3.87
C SER A 82 8.83 -1.71 -3.35
N ILE A 83 9.71 -0.99 -2.64
CA ILE A 83 10.92 -1.61 -2.09
C ILE A 83 10.62 -2.47 -0.86
N VAL A 84 9.64 -2.09 -0.04
CA VAL A 84 9.17 -2.91 1.10
C VAL A 84 8.52 -4.19 0.60
N GLU A 85 7.64 -4.10 -0.41
CA GLU A 85 7.03 -5.26 -1.05
C GLU A 85 8.10 -6.24 -1.58
N LYS A 86 9.09 -5.74 -2.33
CA LYS A 86 10.22 -6.56 -2.80
C LYS A 86 10.98 -7.23 -1.66
N TYR A 87 11.23 -6.50 -0.60
CA TYR A 87 11.92 -7.02 0.57
C TYR A 87 11.14 -8.16 1.23
N LEU A 88 9.83 -7.96 1.44
CA LEU A 88 8.95 -8.99 1.98
C LEU A 88 8.77 -10.19 1.04
N ASN A 89 8.86 -10.00 -0.28
CA ASN A 89 8.91 -11.05 -1.28
C ASN A 89 10.27 -11.78 -1.36
N ASN A 90 11.23 -11.46 -0.50
CA ASN A 90 12.59 -11.99 -0.55
C ASN A 90 13.34 -11.65 -1.86
N GLU A 91 13.02 -10.53 -2.49
CA GLU A 91 13.64 -10.06 -3.73
C GLU A 91 14.84 -9.14 -3.47
N ASP A 92 15.65 -8.93 -4.51
CA ASP A 92 16.81 -8.02 -4.46
C ASP A 92 16.37 -6.56 -4.40
N THR A 93 16.77 -5.86 -3.33
CA THR A 93 16.51 -4.44 -3.10
C THR A 93 17.72 -3.53 -3.35
N THR A 94 18.86 -4.09 -3.76
CA THR A 94 20.14 -3.35 -3.87
C THR A 94 20.16 -2.31 -4.99
N LYS A 95 19.32 -2.48 -6.02
CA LYS A 95 19.25 -1.59 -7.19
C LYS A 95 18.41 -0.33 -6.99
N ALA A 96 17.77 -0.18 -5.84
CA ALA A 96 16.96 0.98 -5.54
C ALA A 96 17.82 2.23 -5.26
N LEU A 97 17.24 3.41 -5.44
CA LEU A 97 17.90 4.69 -5.16
C LEU A 97 18.34 4.77 -3.69
N PRO A 98 19.48 5.42 -3.38
CA PRO A 98 20.05 5.44 -2.03
C PRO A 98 19.08 5.90 -0.94
N HIS A 99 18.31 6.96 -1.18
CA HIS A 99 17.34 7.49 -0.21
C HIS A 99 16.12 6.56 -0.01
N ILE A 100 15.74 5.77 -1.01
CA ILE A 100 14.69 4.76 -0.90
C ILE A 100 15.20 3.55 -0.12
N ARG A 101 16.44 3.11 -0.38
CA ARG A 101 17.08 2.05 0.42
C ARG A 101 17.20 2.48 1.89
N GLN A 102 17.57 3.73 2.16
CA GLN A 102 17.64 4.22 3.54
C GLN A 102 16.27 4.14 4.23
N SER A 103 15.18 4.45 3.53
CA SER A 103 13.83 4.26 4.08
C SER A 103 13.55 2.80 4.43
N LEU A 104 13.94 1.85 3.57
CA LEU A 104 13.82 0.42 3.87
C LEU A 104 14.69 0.02 5.06
N GLU A 105 15.96 0.46 5.13
CA GLU A 105 16.84 0.12 6.26
C GLU A 105 16.27 0.58 7.61
N ASN A 106 15.57 1.72 7.63
CA ASN A 106 14.90 2.20 8.83
C ASN A 106 13.68 1.35 9.22
N LEU A 107 13.01 0.71 8.24
CA LEU A 107 11.85 -0.15 8.48
C LEU A 107 12.24 -1.60 8.79
N LYS A 108 13.36 -2.08 8.29
CA LYS A 108 13.81 -3.47 8.43
C LYS A 108 13.72 -4.01 9.86
N PRO A 109 14.18 -3.31 10.92
CA PRO A 109 14.09 -3.85 12.27
C PRO A 109 12.64 -4.21 12.66
N VAL A 110 11.68 -3.32 12.33
CA VAL A 110 10.26 -3.57 12.62
C VAL A 110 9.70 -4.72 11.78
N LEU A 111 10.02 -4.76 10.48
CA LEU A 111 9.57 -5.82 9.60
C LEU A 111 10.12 -7.19 10.04
N ASP A 112 11.42 -7.23 10.38
CA ASP A 112 12.12 -8.45 10.74
C ASP A 112 11.69 -9.02 12.10
N ASP A 113 11.41 -8.13 13.06
CA ASP A 113 11.07 -8.52 14.42
C ASP A 113 9.60 -8.90 14.58
N HIS A 114 8.71 -8.31 13.75
CA HIS A 114 7.27 -8.42 13.96
C HIS A 114 6.52 -9.20 12.89
N ILE A 115 7.03 -9.27 11.64
CA ILE A 115 6.33 -9.99 10.55
C ILE A 115 6.74 -11.46 10.55
N GLY A 116 5.75 -12.33 10.74
CA GLY A 116 5.88 -13.78 10.61
C GLY A 116 5.50 -14.28 9.22
N THR A 117 4.60 -15.27 9.15
CA THR A 117 4.09 -15.81 7.89
C THR A 117 3.29 -14.76 7.13
N ILE A 118 3.62 -14.54 5.86
CA ILE A 118 2.93 -13.62 4.95
C ILE A 118 1.87 -14.39 4.16
N PHE A 119 0.63 -13.94 4.26
CA PHE A 119 -0.52 -14.55 3.57
C PHE A 119 -0.80 -13.88 2.21
N GLY A 120 -0.38 -12.64 2.03
CA GLY A 120 -0.48 -11.93 0.77
C GLY A 120 0.13 -10.53 0.83
N LEU A 121 0.61 -10.05 -0.31
CA LEU A 121 1.07 -8.68 -0.54
C LEU A 121 0.23 -8.06 -1.64
N GLU A 122 -0.05 -6.75 -1.54
CA GLU A 122 -0.88 -6.01 -2.50
C GLU A 122 -2.23 -6.70 -2.76
N VAL A 123 -2.90 -7.15 -1.68
CA VAL A 123 -4.12 -7.97 -1.77
C VAL A 123 -5.33 -7.08 -2.04
N PRO A 124 -6.05 -7.30 -3.16
CA PRO A 124 -7.30 -6.59 -3.43
C PRO A 124 -8.42 -7.12 -2.55
N LEU A 125 -9.11 -6.23 -1.86
CA LEU A 125 -10.21 -6.57 -0.95
C LEU A 125 -11.42 -5.67 -1.21
N TYR A 126 -12.62 -6.19 -0.96
CA TYR A 126 -13.85 -5.40 -0.97
C TYR A 126 -14.82 -5.85 0.12
N SER A 127 -15.73 -4.95 0.48
CA SER A 127 -16.78 -5.22 1.44
C SER A 127 -18.15 -4.81 0.87
N ASN A 128 -19.02 -5.78 0.64
CA ASN A 128 -20.42 -5.50 0.26
C ASN A 128 -21.19 -4.82 1.40
N HIS A 129 -20.81 -5.06 2.65
CA HIS A 129 -21.44 -4.43 3.81
C HIS A 129 -21.11 -2.93 3.90
N LEU A 130 -19.86 -2.58 3.70
CA LEU A 130 -19.39 -1.18 3.77
C LEU A 130 -19.53 -0.45 2.41
N GLY A 131 -19.70 -1.18 1.31
CA GLY A 131 -19.72 -0.60 -0.02
C GLY A 131 -18.41 0.06 -0.43
N VAL A 132 -17.27 -0.51 -0.04
CA VAL A 132 -15.94 -0.01 -0.34
C VAL A 132 -15.02 -1.13 -0.82
N ALA A 133 -13.98 -0.75 -1.55
CA ALA A 133 -12.94 -1.66 -1.96
C ALA A 133 -11.56 -1.01 -1.82
N GLY A 134 -10.51 -1.81 -1.89
CA GLY A 134 -9.14 -1.31 -1.79
C GLY A 134 -8.12 -2.39 -1.99
N ARG A 135 -6.86 -2.00 -1.93
CA ARG A 135 -5.72 -2.90 -1.94
C ARG A 135 -4.96 -2.69 -0.65
N CYS A 136 -4.79 -3.75 0.15
CA CYS A 136 -3.98 -3.66 1.35
C CYS A 136 -2.54 -4.07 1.03
N ASP A 137 -1.57 -3.41 1.64
CA ASP A 137 -0.16 -3.63 1.37
C ASP A 137 0.28 -5.04 1.75
N CYS A 138 -0.14 -5.52 2.93
CA CYS A 138 0.27 -6.81 3.44
C CYS A 138 -0.79 -7.45 4.35
N ILE A 139 -1.00 -8.75 4.18
CA ILE A 139 -1.70 -9.60 5.15
C ILE A 139 -0.68 -10.59 5.68
N ALA A 140 -0.37 -10.52 6.96
CA ALA A 140 0.64 -11.37 7.59
C ALA A 140 0.36 -11.61 9.08
N GLN A 141 1.11 -12.49 9.69
CA GLN A 141 1.20 -12.53 11.16
C GLN A 141 2.04 -11.35 11.63
N TYR A 142 1.47 -10.50 12.47
CA TYR A 142 2.19 -9.47 13.21
C TYR A 142 2.24 -9.88 14.69
N ASN A 143 3.42 -10.14 15.20
CA ASN A 143 3.62 -10.77 16.52
C ASN A 143 2.80 -12.06 16.71
N GLY A 144 2.70 -12.88 15.69
CA GLY A 144 1.95 -14.13 15.70
C GLY A 144 0.44 -14.00 15.51
N VAL A 145 -0.10 -12.78 15.38
CA VAL A 145 -1.52 -12.52 15.17
C VAL A 145 -1.79 -12.16 13.72
N PRO A 146 -2.73 -12.85 13.01
CA PRO A 146 -3.12 -12.47 11.65
C PRO A 146 -3.60 -11.02 11.61
N SER A 147 -2.98 -10.20 10.75
CA SER A 147 -3.17 -8.75 10.71
C SER A 147 -3.15 -8.23 9.29
N ILE A 148 -3.86 -7.11 9.07
CA ILE A 148 -3.70 -6.26 7.88
C ILE A 148 -2.67 -5.19 8.24
N ILE A 149 -1.67 -5.02 7.40
CA ILE A 149 -0.52 -4.14 7.62
C ILE A 149 -0.44 -3.17 6.45
N ASP A 150 -0.26 -1.89 6.76
CA ASP A 150 -0.08 -0.77 5.84
C ASP A 150 1.26 -0.09 6.15
N PHE A 151 2.02 0.36 5.13
CA PHE A 151 3.40 0.86 5.28
C PHE A 151 3.50 2.37 5.12
#